data_4060d0d8979a2c3c3692c5e24da6aa74
#
_entry.id   4060d0d8979a2c3c3692c5e24da6aa74
#
_cell.length_a   1.000
_cell.length_b   1.000
_cell.length_c   1.000
_cell.angle_alpha   90.00
_cell.angle_beta   90.00
_cell.angle_gamma   90.00
#
_symmetry.space_group_name_H-M   'P 1'
#
loop_
_entity.id
_entity.type
_entity.pdbx_description
1 polymer ?
#
loop_
_entity_poly.entity_id
_entity_poly.type
_entity_poly.pdbx_seq_one_letter_code
_entity_poly.pdbx_strand_id
1 'polypeptide(L)'
;VDGCGHVNVSRFGPKLAGAGGFINISQNARCVVFAGTFTAGGAIMAVTDGKLVIEKDGATSKFVEAVGQITFSGTRAAEQGRRVLYVTERCVFELSPEGLCLIEIAPGVDLDRDVISRMGFQPRIGELVQMDERIFKDETMALQTDLLHLDLADRIAVDASRRRLFVNFEKMRVRSQNDVDMIRQQVETVCQPLGGRVDVIVNYDGARIDEDISQAYAEMVRGLEDRFYGTVTRYSGSAFLRMKLGQAFGRDATPHIFETAEQAREFLEQQAEP
;
A
#
# COMPACT_ATOMS: atom_id res chain seq x y z
N VAL A 1 -16.81 -18.20 7.43
CA VAL A 1 -16.26 -18.12 6.06
C VAL A 1 -16.23 -19.53 5.50
N ASP A 2 -16.55 -19.71 4.21
CA ASP A 2 -16.38 -20.99 3.51
C ASP A 2 -15.32 -20.93 2.41
N GLY A 3 -15.08 -22.07 1.74
CA GLY A 3 -14.04 -22.19 0.72
C GLY A 3 -14.22 -21.28 -0.50
N CYS A 4 -15.45 -20.85 -0.79
CA CYS A 4 -15.73 -19.86 -1.83
C CYS A 4 -15.52 -18.39 -1.37
N GLY A 5 -15.09 -18.18 -0.13
CA GLY A 5 -14.94 -16.87 0.46
C GLY A 5 -16.25 -16.18 0.84
N HIS A 6 -17.36 -16.92 0.93
CA HIS A 6 -18.59 -16.35 1.45
C HIS A 6 -18.47 -16.05 2.94
N VAL A 7 -19.06 -14.94 3.38
CA VAL A 7 -19.05 -14.55 4.79
C VAL A 7 -20.49 -14.44 5.31
N ASN A 8 -20.69 -15.02 6.50
CA ASN A 8 -21.91 -14.88 7.26
C ASN A 8 -21.69 -14.03 8.51
N VAL A 9 -22.40 -12.91 8.62
CA VAL A 9 -22.43 -12.07 9.82
C VAL A 9 -23.85 -11.86 10.36
N SER A 10 -24.86 -12.37 9.66
CA SER A 10 -26.26 -12.00 9.91
C SER A 10 -27.08 -13.06 10.62
N ARG A 11 -26.68 -14.36 10.51
CA ARG A 11 -27.45 -15.47 11.09
C ARG A 11 -26.56 -16.59 11.58
N PHE A 12 -26.71 -16.97 12.84
CA PHE A 12 -25.98 -18.06 13.48
C PHE A 12 -26.96 -19.04 14.10
N GLY A 13 -27.27 -20.13 13.38
CA GLY A 13 -28.34 -21.06 13.75
C GLY A 13 -29.69 -20.33 13.85
N PRO A 14 -30.40 -20.41 14.99
CA PRO A 14 -31.67 -19.71 15.20
C PRO A 14 -31.51 -18.22 15.46
N LYS A 15 -30.31 -17.74 15.79
CA LYS A 15 -30.06 -16.35 16.16
C LYS A 15 -29.87 -15.48 14.91
N LEU A 16 -30.73 -14.47 14.77
CA LEU A 16 -30.56 -13.38 13.81
C LEU A 16 -29.79 -12.24 14.47
N ALA A 17 -28.59 -11.95 13.95
CA ALA A 17 -27.77 -10.84 14.41
C ALA A 17 -28.02 -9.55 13.62
N GLY A 18 -28.56 -9.68 12.39
CA GLY A 18 -28.70 -8.59 11.45
C GLY A 18 -27.38 -8.23 10.75
N ALA A 19 -27.49 -7.63 9.59
CA ALA A 19 -26.30 -7.26 8.80
C ALA A 19 -25.87 -5.80 9.01
N GLY A 20 -26.73 -4.93 9.51
CA GLY A 20 -26.45 -3.50 9.61
C GLY A 20 -25.97 -2.92 8.27
N GLY A 21 -24.93 -2.10 8.30
CA GLY A 21 -24.27 -1.54 7.09
C GLY A 21 -23.32 -2.48 6.36
N PHE A 22 -23.08 -3.70 6.87
CA PHE A 22 -22.08 -4.63 6.37
C PHE A 22 -22.19 -4.89 4.86
N ILE A 23 -23.41 -5.16 4.37
CA ILE A 23 -23.64 -5.47 2.95
C ILE A 23 -23.27 -4.28 2.08
N ASN A 24 -23.77 -3.09 2.40
CA ASN A 24 -23.51 -1.89 1.60
C ASN A 24 -22.03 -1.51 1.59
N ILE A 25 -21.34 -1.64 2.72
CA ILE A 25 -19.91 -1.33 2.84
C ILE A 25 -19.09 -2.34 2.05
N SER A 26 -19.28 -3.64 2.29
CA SER A 26 -18.47 -4.69 1.68
C SER A 26 -18.72 -4.86 0.18
N GLN A 27 -19.95 -4.60 -0.30
CA GLN A 27 -20.27 -4.72 -1.72
C GLN A 27 -19.80 -3.55 -2.59
N ASN A 28 -19.55 -2.38 -2.01
CA ASN A 28 -19.13 -1.20 -2.76
C ASN A 28 -17.63 -0.91 -2.66
N ALA A 29 -16.91 -1.55 -1.73
CA ALA A 29 -15.48 -1.38 -1.58
C ALA A 29 -14.70 -2.05 -2.72
N ARG A 30 -13.63 -1.40 -3.21
CA ARG A 30 -12.71 -1.96 -4.20
C ARG A 30 -11.82 -3.05 -3.60
N CYS A 31 -11.46 -2.89 -2.33
CA CYS A 31 -10.72 -3.86 -1.55
C CYS A 31 -11.45 -4.08 -0.22
N VAL A 32 -11.62 -5.34 0.17
CA VAL A 32 -12.26 -5.72 1.43
C VAL A 32 -11.27 -6.54 2.25
N VAL A 33 -11.11 -6.17 3.52
CA VAL A 33 -10.32 -6.94 4.48
C VAL A 33 -11.24 -7.40 5.61
N PHE A 34 -11.46 -8.70 5.72
CA PHE A 34 -12.11 -9.31 6.86
C PHE A 34 -11.05 -9.69 7.89
N ALA A 35 -11.05 -9.04 9.05
CA ALA A 35 -10.11 -9.32 10.11
C ALA A 35 -10.80 -9.93 11.34
N GLY A 36 -10.18 -10.93 11.94
CA GLY A 36 -10.70 -11.58 13.14
C GLY A 36 -9.88 -12.78 13.58
N THR A 37 -10.20 -13.36 14.74
CA THR A 37 -9.51 -14.58 15.19
C THR A 37 -9.89 -15.77 14.32
N PHE A 38 -8.98 -16.73 14.18
CA PHE A 38 -9.19 -17.94 13.38
C PHE A 38 -10.31 -18.83 13.94
N THR A 39 -10.34 -18.99 15.26
CA THR A 39 -11.43 -19.67 15.98
C THR A 39 -12.11 -18.72 16.97
N ALA A 40 -13.29 -19.09 17.48
CA ALA A 40 -14.02 -18.35 18.49
C ALA A 40 -14.40 -19.27 19.67
N GLY A 41 -14.80 -18.65 20.80
CA GLY A 41 -15.26 -19.38 21.97
C GLY A 41 -14.13 -19.85 22.88
N GLY A 42 -13.36 -18.90 23.42
CA GLY A 42 -12.36 -19.14 24.45
C GLY A 42 -10.99 -19.59 23.94
N ALA A 43 -10.60 -19.14 22.76
CA ALA A 43 -9.24 -19.27 22.30
C ALA A 43 -8.27 -18.48 23.20
N ILE A 44 -7.10 -19.08 23.50
CA ILE A 44 -6.02 -18.46 24.29
C ILE A 44 -4.76 -18.53 23.45
N MET A 45 -4.17 -17.37 23.24
CA MET A 45 -2.96 -17.21 22.45
C MET A 45 -1.99 -16.32 23.17
N ALA A 46 -0.71 -16.59 23.01
CA ALA A 46 0.38 -15.80 23.51
C ALA A 46 1.36 -15.47 22.39
N VAL A 47 2.14 -14.45 22.59
CA VAL A 47 3.29 -14.13 21.72
C VAL A 47 4.54 -14.32 22.58
N THR A 48 5.47 -15.12 22.07
CA THR A 48 6.74 -15.39 22.76
C THR A 48 7.86 -15.44 21.74
N ASP A 49 8.90 -14.67 21.97
CA ASP A 49 10.09 -14.61 21.11
C ASP A 49 9.78 -14.36 19.61
N GLY A 50 8.84 -13.46 19.35
CA GLY A 50 8.44 -13.12 17.97
C GLY A 50 7.61 -14.20 17.27
N LYS A 51 7.02 -15.12 18.02
CA LYS A 51 6.21 -16.24 17.50
C LYS A 51 4.84 -16.28 18.16
N LEU A 52 3.84 -16.65 17.39
CA LEU A 52 2.51 -16.96 17.91
C LEU A 52 2.52 -18.34 18.58
N VAL A 53 2.04 -18.41 19.80
CA VAL A 53 1.82 -19.66 20.55
C VAL A 53 0.32 -19.84 20.76
N ILE A 54 -0.23 -20.94 20.27
CA ILE A 54 -1.64 -21.30 20.46
C ILE A 54 -1.71 -22.20 21.71
N GLU A 55 -2.06 -21.62 22.85
CA GLU A 55 -2.21 -22.37 24.09
C GLU A 55 -3.51 -23.18 24.10
N LYS A 56 -4.58 -22.60 23.55
CA LYS A 56 -5.89 -23.24 23.46
C LYS A 56 -6.65 -22.73 22.24
N ASP A 57 -7.20 -23.67 21.48
CA ASP A 57 -8.13 -23.34 20.40
C ASP A 57 -9.50 -22.94 20.95
N GLY A 58 -10.20 -22.07 20.21
CA GLY A 58 -11.61 -21.77 20.46
C GLY A 58 -12.51 -22.96 20.10
N ALA A 59 -13.63 -23.06 20.82
CA ALA A 59 -14.60 -24.15 20.65
C ALA A 59 -15.37 -24.08 19.30
N THR A 60 -15.31 -22.95 18.60
CA THR A 60 -16.09 -22.71 17.36
C THR A 60 -15.14 -22.41 16.20
N SER A 61 -15.21 -23.24 15.16
CA SER A 61 -14.54 -22.98 13.88
C SER A 61 -15.26 -21.86 13.14
N LYS A 62 -14.50 -20.93 12.56
CA LYS A 62 -15.01 -19.87 11.69
C LYS A 62 -14.84 -20.17 10.22
N PHE A 63 -13.95 -21.11 9.88
CA PHE A 63 -13.74 -21.60 8.52
C PHE A 63 -14.50 -22.93 8.38
N VAL A 64 -15.68 -22.87 7.78
CA VAL A 64 -16.66 -23.95 7.73
C VAL A 64 -16.86 -24.44 6.30
N GLU A 65 -17.35 -25.68 6.14
CA GLU A 65 -17.61 -26.26 4.81
C GLU A 65 -18.55 -25.39 3.98
N ALA A 66 -19.63 -24.90 4.60
CA ALA A 66 -20.55 -23.96 3.99
C ALA A 66 -21.11 -23.00 5.04
N VAL A 67 -21.23 -21.72 4.69
CA VAL A 67 -21.87 -20.74 5.57
C VAL A 67 -23.38 -20.94 5.62
N GLY A 68 -23.98 -20.83 6.82
CA GLY A 68 -25.43 -20.98 6.99
C GLY A 68 -26.27 -19.91 6.32
N GLN A 69 -25.68 -18.76 6.00
CA GLN A 69 -26.27 -17.67 5.24
C GLN A 69 -25.16 -16.84 4.59
N ILE A 70 -25.34 -16.47 3.32
CA ILE A 70 -24.40 -15.62 2.61
C ILE A 70 -24.78 -14.16 2.85
N THR A 71 -23.94 -13.45 3.62
CA THR A 71 -24.08 -11.99 3.82
C THR A 71 -23.13 -11.23 2.90
N PHE A 72 -21.95 -11.82 2.60
CA PHE A 72 -21.04 -11.38 1.54
C PHE A 72 -20.79 -12.55 0.60
N SER A 73 -20.91 -12.32 -0.69
CA SER A 73 -20.66 -13.33 -1.73
C SER A 73 -19.23 -13.25 -2.24
N GLY A 74 -18.38 -14.23 -1.86
CA GLY A 74 -17.03 -14.34 -2.37
C GLY A 74 -17.01 -14.62 -3.87
N THR A 75 -17.85 -15.54 -4.37
CA THR A 75 -17.95 -15.84 -5.79
C THR A 75 -18.20 -14.57 -6.63
N ARG A 76 -19.18 -13.76 -6.24
CA ARG A 76 -19.46 -12.50 -6.94
C ARG A 76 -18.31 -11.51 -6.86
N ALA A 77 -17.62 -11.44 -5.73
CA ALA A 77 -16.46 -10.58 -5.58
C ALA A 77 -15.31 -11.02 -6.49
N ALA A 78 -15.05 -12.33 -6.58
CA ALA A 78 -14.06 -12.90 -7.47
C ALA A 78 -14.39 -12.64 -8.95
N GLU A 79 -15.63 -12.86 -9.38
CA GLU A 79 -16.12 -12.54 -10.73
C GLU A 79 -15.93 -11.07 -11.10
N GLN A 80 -16.01 -10.17 -10.13
CA GLN A 80 -15.80 -8.73 -10.30
C GLN A 80 -14.33 -8.31 -10.21
N GLY A 81 -13.40 -9.25 -10.03
CA GLY A 81 -11.97 -8.97 -9.88
C GLY A 81 -11.63 -8.16 -8.62
N ARG A 82 -12.47 -8.24 -7.58
CA ARG A 82 -12.23 -7.49 -6.34
C ARG A 82 -11.16 -8.17 -5.50
N ARG A 83 -10.30 -7.37 -4.92
CA ARG A 83 -9.34 -7.86 -3.93
C ARG A 83 -10.03 -8.06 -2.57
N VAL A 84 -10.00 -9.27 -2.05
CA VAL A 84 -10.57 -9.61 -0.75
C VAL A 84 -9.57 -10.40 0.05
N LEU A 85 -9.27 -9.94 1.27
CA LEU A 85 -8.37 -10.59 2.20
C LEU A 85 -9.12 -11.05 3.44
N TYR A 86 -8.74 -12.21 3.97
CA TYR A 86 -9.24 -12.77 5.23
C TYR A 86 -8.05 -12.93 6.17
N VAL A 87 -7.93 -12.01 7.12
CA VAL A 87 -6.77 -11.87 8.00
C VAL A 87 -7.11 -12.43 9.37
N THR A 88 -6.29 -13.35 9.84
CA THR A 88 -6.38 -13.89 11.20
C THR A 88 -5.03 -13.78 11.90
N GLU A 89 -4.99 -14.08 13.17
CA GLU A 89 -3.74 -14.16 13.92
C GLU A 89 -2.81 -15.27 13.44
N ARG A 90 -3.34 -16.31 12.74
CA ARG A 90 -2.57 -17.49 12.30
C ARG A 90 -2.12 -17.38 10.85
N CYS A 91 -2.98 -16.82 10.01
CA CYS A 91 -2.76 -16.85 8.56
C CYS A 91 -3.61 -15.81 7.84
N VAL A 92 -3.23 -15.53 6.60
CA VAL A 92 -3.98 -14.70 5.67
C VAL A 92 -4.38 -15.50 4.45
N PHE A 93 -5.65 -15.37 4.06
CA PHE A 93 -6.14 -15.86 2.79
C PHE A 93 -6.48 -14.69 1.86
N GLU A 94 -6.23 -14.88 0.58
CA GLU A 94 -6.72 -14.01 -0.49
C GLU A 94 -7.78 -14.75 -1.32
N LEU A 95 -8.82 -14.03 -1.73
CA LEU A 95 -9.85 -14.58 -2.59
C LEU A 95 -9.33 -14.67 -4.03
N SER A 96 -9.38 -15.85 -4.60
CA SER A 96 -9.11 -16.12 -6.02
C SER A 96 -10.38 -16.57 -6.75
N PRO A 97 -10.37 -16.62 -8.10
CA PRO A 97 -11.50 -17.18 -8.86
C PRO A 97 -11.87 -18.61 -8.45
N GLU A 98 -10.90 -19.38 -7.97
CA GLU A 98 -11.07 -20.78 -7.53
C GLU A 98 -11.36 -20.94 -6.03
N GLY A 99 -11.55 -19.84 -5.30
CA GLY A 99 -11.83 -19.82 -3.87
C GLY A 99 -10.69 -19.25 -3.02
N LEU A 100 -10.68 -19.57 -1.73
CA LEU A 100 -9.68 -19.05 -0.81
C LEU A 100 -8.30 -19.66 -1.06
N CYS A 101 -7.30 -18.80 -1.20
CA CYS A 101 -5.90 -19.13 -1.33
C CYS A 101 -5.13 -18.67 -0.10
N LEU A 102 -4.47 -19.57 0.61
CA LEU A 102 -3.59 -19.25 1.73
C LEU A 102 -2.31 -18.63 1.20
N ILE A 103 -1.98 -17.42 1.67
CA ILE A 103 -0.83 -16.63 1.18
C ILE A 103 0.18 -16.30 2.26
N GLU A 104 -0.24 -16.20 3.54
CA GLU A 104 0.66 -15.92 4.64
C GLU A 104 0.37 -16.79 5.84
N ILE A 105 1.42 -17.11 6.62
CA ILE A 105 1.33 -17.87 7.88
C ILE A 105 2.13 -17.16 8.97
N ALA A 106 1.62 -17.14 10.20
CA ALA A 106 2.29 -16.54 11.33
C ALA A 106 3.51 -17.36 11.79
N PRO A 107 4.59 -16.68 12.25
CA PRO A 107 5.71 -17.36 12.88
C PRO A 107 5.24 -18.23 14.06
N GLY A 108 5.70 -19.48 14.14
CA GLY A 108 5.35 -20.43 15.20
C GLY A 108 4.10 -21.28 14.94
N VAL A 109 3.33 -20.97 13.91
CA VAL A 109 2.14 -21.73 13.51
C VAL A 109 2.52 -22.89 12.59
N ASP A 110 2.05 -24.08 12.90
CA ASP A 110 2.16 -25.25 12.04
C ASP A 110 0.98 -25.32 11.06
N LEU A 111 1.30 -25.40 9.76
CA LEU A 111 0.30 -25.32 8.70
C LEU A 111 -0.78 -26.41 8.83
N ASP A 112 -0.37 -27.66 9.01
CA ASP A 112 -1.31 -28.77 9.02
C ASP A 112 -2.11 -28.84 10.33
N ARG A 113 -1.41 -28.72 11.46
CA ARG A 113 -2.00 -28.86 12.79
C ARG A 113 -2.88 -27.67 13.15
N ASP A 114 -2.40 -26.43 12.89
CA ASP A 114 -2.98 -25.23 13.45
C ASP A 114 -3.90 -24.47 12.46
N VAL A 115 -3.81 -24.80 11.16
CA VAL A 115 -4.62 -24.19 10.12
C VAL A 115 -5.50 -25.24 9.43
N ILE A 116 -4.91 -26.15 8.63
CA ILE A 116 -5.67 -27.02 7.73
C ILE A 116 -6.61 -27.95 8.51
N SER A 117 -6.13 -28.61 9.58
CA SER A 117 -6.95 -29.52 10.40
C SER A 117 -8.09 -28.85 11.16
N ARG A 118 -8.08 -27.50 11.22
CA ARG A 118 -9.09 -26.68 11.92
C ARG A 118 -10.13 -26.06 10.98
N MET A 119 -10.00 -26.32 9.69
CA MET A 119 -10.91 -25.81 8.66
C MET A 119 -11.91 -26.88 8.22
N GLY A 120 -13.11 -26.46 7.85
CA GLY A 120 -14.13 -27.32 7.26
C GLY A 120 -13.93 -27.58 5.77
N PHE A 121 -12.87 -27.05 5.16
CA PHE A 121 -12.54 -27.23 3.74
C PHE A 121 -11.03 -27.14 3.54
N GLN A 122 -10.55 -27.65 2.41
CA GLN A 122 -9.15 -27.55 2.00
C GLN A 122 -8.96 -26.26 1.18
N PRO A 123 -8.21 -25.27 1.69
CA PRO A 123 -7.90 -24.08 0.90
C PRO A 123 -6.85 -24.39 -0.16
N ARG A 124 -6.74 -23.56 -1.18
CA ARG A 124 -5.56 -23.56 -2.03
C ARG A 124 -4.37 -22.99 -1.22
N ILE A 125 -3.18 -23.46 -1.54
CA ILE A 125 -1.94 -22.94 -0.96
C ILE A 125 -1.19 -22.25 -2.11
N GLY A 126 -0.99 -20.94 -1.98
CA GLY A 126 -0.22 -20.14 -2.92
C GLY A 126 1.27 -20.18 -2.61
N GLU A 127 1.99 -19.16 -3.07
CA GLU A 127 3.34 -18.90 -2.58
C GLU A 127 3.23 -18.43 -1.13
N LEU A 128 3.46 -19.36 -0.20
CA LEU A 128 3.24 -19.14 1.22
C LEU A 128 4.43 -18.35 1.79
N VAL A 129 4.18 -17.14 2.25
CA VAL A 129 5.16 -16.30 2.94
C VAL A 129 4.90 -16.26 4.43
N GLN A 130 5.92 -15.96 5.21
CA GLN A 130 5.77 -15.75 6.64
C GLN A 130 5.27 -14.34 6.89
N MET A 131 4.29 -14.15 7.81
CA MET A 131 3.86 -12.83 8.26
C MET A 131 5.04 -12.05 8.84
N ASP A 132 4.99 -10.74 8.73
CA ASP A 132 6.00 -9.85 9.33
C ASP A 132 6.16 -10.14 10.82
N GLU A 133 7.34 -10.58 11.21
CA GLU A 133 7.64 -10.97 12.60
C GLU A 133 7.43 -9.84 13.62
N ARG A 134 7.44 -8.57 13.16
CA ARG A 134 7.19 -7.39 14.01
C ARG A 134 5.77 -7.37 14.58
N ILE A 135 4.81 -8.04 13.92
CA ILE A 135 3.43 -8.21 14.43
C ILE A 135 3.44 -8.98 15.74
N PHE A 136 4.45 -9.83 15.95
CA PHE A 136 4.58 -10.74 17.09
C PHE A 136 5.68 -10.30 18.07
N LYS A 137 5.96 -9.00 18.16
CA LYS A 137 6.91 -8.37 19.08
C LYS A 137 6.21 -7.28 19.89
N ASP A 138 6.67 -7.03 21.10
CA ASP A 138 6.12 -5.99 21.97
C ASP A 138 6.55 -4.58 21.53
N GLU A 139 7.63 -4.47 20.76
CA GLU A 139 8.11 -3.21 20.24
C GLU A 139 7.19 -2.66 19.15
N THR A 140 7.18 -1.35 19.00
CA THR A 140 6.44 -0.71 17.90
C THR A 140 6.99 -1.16 16.55
N MET A 141 6.15 -1.50 15.60
CA MET A 141 6.53 -1.96 14.26
C MET A 141 7.30 -0.91 13.44
N ALA A 142 7.37 0.34 13.90
CA ALA A 142 8.02 1.46 13.21
C ALA A 142 7.65 1.58 11.71
N LEU A 143 6.45 1.17 11.32
CA LEU A 143 5.95 1.16 9.93
C LEU A 143 6.11 2.50 9.23
N GLN A 144 6.05 3.60 9.98
CA GLN A 144 6.29 4.92 9.43
C GLN A 144 7.71 5.04 8.84
N THR A 145 8.69 4.39 9.47
CA THR A 145 10.07 4.36 8.99
C THR A 145 10.16 3.57 7.68
N ASP A 146 9.52 2.40 7.60
CA ASP A 146 9.54 1.56 6.40
C ASP A 146 8.73 2.16 5.24
N LEU A 147 7.56 2.73 5.53
CA LEU A 147 6.74 3.41 4.53
C LEU A 147 7.40 4.71 4.02
N LEU A 148 8.30 5.31 4.82
CA LEU A 148 9.08 6.48 4.44
C LEU A 148 10.44 6.12 3.84
N HIS A 149 10.93 4.89 4.04
CA HIS A 149 12.12 4.31 3.42
C HIS A 149 11.77 3.46 2.16
N LEU A 150 10.88 3.95 1.31
CA LEU A 150 11.05 3.66 -0.09
C LEU A 150 12.45 4.22 -0.42
N ASP A 151 13.36 3.35 -0.80
CA ASP A 151 14.69 3.76 -1.21
C ASP A 151 14.53 4.89 -2.23
N LEU A 152 15.37 5.91 -2.16
CA LEU A 152 15.26 7.03 -3.09
C LEU A 152 15.28 6.56 -4.55
N ALA A 153 15.94 5.43 -4.81
CA ALA A 153 15.94 4.75 -6.10
C ALA A 153 14.53 4.32 -6.56
N ASP A 154 13.71 3.81 -5.66
CA ASP A 154 12.33 3.37 -5.97
C ASP A 154 11.36 4.54 -6.18
N ARG A 155 11.77 5.74 -5.74
CA ARG A 155 10.99 6.98 -5.89
C ARG A 155 11.22 7.69 -7.22
N ILE A 156 12.22 7.24 -7.98
CA ILE A 156 12.61 7.89 -9.24
C ILE A 156 12.55 6.85 -10.37
N ALA A 157 11.58 7.02 -11.26
CA ALA A 157 11.36 6.15 -12.39
C ALA A 157 11.49 6.89 -13.73
N VAL A 158 12.00 6.21 -14.76
CA VAL A 158 12.18 6.77 -16.09
C VAL A 158 11.39 5.97 -17.12
N ASP A 159 10.60 6.68 -17.93
CA ASP A 159 10.13 6.20 -19.21
C ASP A 159 11.09 6.70 -20.30
N ALA A 160 12.03 5.82 -20.69
CA ALA A 160 13.04 6.15 -21.68
C ALA A 160 12.43 6.38 -23.07
N SER A 161 11.30 5.73 -23.39
CA SER A 161 10.63 5.84 -24.67
C SER A 161 10.00 7.22 -24.88
N ARG A 162 9.47 7.80 -23.81
CA ARG A 162 8.87 9.15 -23.82
C ARG A 162 9.80 10.22 -23.28
N ARG A 163 11.02 9.85 -22.89
CA ARG A 163 12.00 10.73 -22.24
C ARG A 163 11.40 11.47 -21.04
N ARG A 164 10.72 10.74 -20.18
CA ARG A 164 9.98 11.29 -19.04
C ARG A 164 10.48 10.71 -17.72
N LEU A 165 10.79 11.60 -16.77
CA LEU A 165 11.21 11.26 -15.42
C LEU A 165 10.03 11.45 -14.46
N PHE A 166 9.78 10.48 -13.62
CA PHE A 166 8.83 10.55 -12.52
C PHE A 166 9.60 10.57 -11.20
N VAL A 167 9.34 11.58 -10.38
CA VAL A 167 9.94 11.74 -9.05
C VAL A 167 8.83 11.75 -8.02
N ASN A 168 8.84 10.80 -7.10
CA ASN A 168 7.82 10.66 -6.06
C ASN A 168 8.35 11.06 -4.69
N PHE A 169 8.07 12.28 -4.25
CA PHE A 169 8.37 12.76 -2.90
C PHE A 169 7.18 12.65 -1.94
N GLU A 170 6.16 11.83 -2.29
CA GLU A 170 5.01 11.64 -1.41
C GLU A 170 5.44 11.32 0.02
N LYS A 171 4.95 12.15 0.96
CA LYS A 171 5.22 12.04 2.41
C LYS A 171 6.71 12.04 2.80
N MET A 172 7.61 12.33 1.87
CA MET A 172 9.04 12.44 2.14
C MET A 172 9.36 13.72 2.92
N ARG A 173 10.35 13.65 3.80
CA ARG A 173 10.87 14.82 4.51
C ARG A 173 12.35 15.01 4.19
N VAL A 174 12.69 16.16 3.64
CA VAL A 174 14.07 16.61 3.41
C VAL A 174 14.53 17.45 4.60
N ARG A 175 15.53 16.98 5.34
CA ARG A 175 15.94 17.55 6.64
C ARG A 175 17.38 18.03 6.66
N SER A 176 18.21 17.50 5.79
CA SER A 176 19.66 17.70 5.86
C SER A 176 20.27 17.91 4.46
N GLN A 177 21.50 18.45 4.45
CA GLN A 177 22.28 18.54 3.22
C GLN A 177 22.53 17.15 2.60
N ASN A 178 22.67 16.13 3.42
CA ASN A 178 22.83 14.76 2.93
C ASN A 178 21.63 14.28 2.13
N ASP A 179 20.40 14.63 2.57
CA ASP A 179 19.18 14.27 1.84
C ASP A 179 19.16 14.95 0.46
N VAL A 180 19.56 16.23 0.41
CA VAL A 180 19.66 17.01 -0.84
C VAL A 180 20.69 16.41 -1.77
N ASP A 181 21.84 16.02 -1.25
CA ASP A 181 22.93 15.43 -2.03
C ASP A 181 22.57 14.03 -2.56
N MET A 182 21.86 13.22 -1.77
CA MET A 182 21.35 11.92 -2.21
C MET A 182 20.33 12.05 -3.33
N ILE A 183 19.38 13.01 -3.21
CA ILE A 183 18.39 13.28 -4.26
C ILE A 183 19.10 13.70 -5.56
N ARG A 184 20.04 14.62 -5.47
CA ARG A 184 20.82 15.05 -6.62
C ARG A 184 21.53 13.88 -7.29
N GLN A 185 22.28 13.10 -6.53
CA GLN A 185 23.05 11.98 -7.04
C GLN A 185 22.16 10.93 -7.72
N GLN A 186 21.01 10.61 -7.13
CA GLN A 186 20.09 9.64 -7.70
C GLN A 186 19.48 10.14 -9.01
N VAL A 187 19.07 11.41 -9.09
CA VAL A 187 18.56 11.98 -10.33
C VAL A 187 19.66 12.04 -11.41
N GLU A 188 20.86 12.44 -11.07
CA GLU A 188 21.99 12.46 -11.99
C GLU A 188 22.30 11.05 -12.53
N THR A 189 22.33 10.04 -11.66
CA THR A 189 22.55 8.64 -12.04
C THR A 189 21.54 8.15 -13.08
N VAL A 190 20.28 8.55 -12.91
CA VAL A 190 19.19 8.12 -13.79
C VAL A 190 19.16 8.93 -15.10
N CYS A 191 19.47 10.22 -15.05
CA CYS A 191 19.39 11.11 -16.21
C CYS A 191 20.63 11.07 -17.12
N GLN A 192 21.82 10.87 -16.58
CA GLN A 192 23.07 10.84 -17.37
C GLN A 192 23.06 9.87 -18.56
N PRO A 193 22.59 8.60 -18.41
CA PRO A 193 22.57 7.66 -19.52
C PRO A 193 21.60 8.01 -20.66
N LEU A 194 20.60 8.88 -20.39
CA LEU A 194 19.58 9.24 -21.36
C LEU A 194 20.06 10.24 -22.44
N GLY A 195 21.17 10.91 -22.21
CA GLY A 195 21.79 11.84 -23.15
C GLY A 195 20.83 12.91 -23.66
N GLY A 196 20.69 14.03 -22.93
CA GLY A 196 19.82 15.16 -23.26
C GLY A 196 18.71 15.40 -22.24
N ARG A 197 17.84 16.36 -22.52
CA ARG A 197 16.79 16.77 -21.57
C ARG A 197 15.63 15.78 -21.51
N VAL A 198 15.04 15.66 -20.32
CA VAL A 198 13.85 14.85 -20.03
C VAL A 198 12.74 15.71 -19.42
N ASP A 199 11.50 15.42 -19.74
CA ASP A 199 10.37 16.04 -19.07
C ASP A 199 10.15 15.39 -17.71
N VAL A 200 9.76 16.19 -16.72
CA VAL A 200 9.71 15.73 -15.33
C VAL A 200 8.33 15.93 -14.73
N ILE A 201 7.85 14.90 -14.05
CA ILE A 201 6.66 14.96 -13.21
C ILE A 201 7.09 14.72 -11.78
N VAL A 202 6.82 15.64 -10.87
CA VAL A 202 7.18 15.52 -9.45
C VAL A 202 5.93 15.48 -8.58
N ASN A 203 5.80 14.43 -7.79
CA ASN A 203 4.79 14.29 -6.75
C ASN A 203 5.32 14.87 -5.44
N TYR A 204 4.69 15.95 -4.96
CA TYR A 204 5.00 16.56 -3.66
C TYR A 204 3.90 16.29 -2.59
N ASP A 205 3.02 15.33 -2.80
CA ASP A 205 1.89 15.12 -1.89
C ASP A 205 2.37 14.73 -0.49
N GLY A 206 2.03 15.56 0.50
CA GLY A 206 2.49 15.37 1.87
C GLY A 206 4.00 15.55 2.10
N ALA A 207 4.77 15.95 1.07
CA ALA A 207 6.20 16.22 1.21
C ALA A 207 6.46 17.39 2.16
N ARG A 208 7.61 17.36 2.85
CA ARG A 208 8.07 18.43 3.74
C ARG A 208 9.54 18.70 3.49
N ILE A 209 9.87 19.97 3.30
CA ILE A 209 11.25 20.45 3.21
C ILE A 209 11.45 21.37 4.42
N ASP A 210 12.39 21.02 5.29
CA ASP A 210 12.66 21.81 6.49
C ASP A 210 13.22 23.18 6.09
N GLU A 211 12.91 24.21 6.87
CA GLU A 211 13.18 25.62 6.52
C GLU A 211 14.68 25.87 6.34
N ASP A 212 15.49 25.29 7.23
CA ASP A 212 16.94 25.43 7.23
C ASP A 212 17.62 24.88 5.97
N ILE A 213 16.97 23.93 5.27
CA ILE A 213 17.52 23.28 4.09
C ILE A 213 16.82 23.71 2.79
N SER A 214 15.79 24.53 2.89
CA SER A 214 14.94 24.91 1.75
C SER A 214 15.71 25.64 0.63
N GLN A 215 16.68 26.48 1.00
CA GLN A 215 17.53 27.18 0.03
C GLN A 215 18.44 26.19 -0.74
N ALA A 216 19.12 25.31 -0.03
CA ALA A 216 20.00 24.29 -0.64
C ALA A 216 19.21 23.34 -1.55
N TYR A 217 17.98 22.97 -1.14
CA TYR A 217 17.09 22.19 -1.96
C TYR A 217 16.70 22.93 -3.26
N ALA A 218 16.32 24.19 -3.17
CA ALA A 218 15.97 25.00 -4.35
C ALA A 218 17.16 25.20 -5.31
N GLU A 219 18.37 25.37 -4.78
CA GLU A 219 19.59 25.46 -5.58
C GLU A 219 19.91 24.14 -6.30
N MET A 220 19.75 23.01 -5.61
CA MET A 220 19.89 21.69 -6.19
C MET A 220 18.90 21.47 -7.35
N VAL A 221 17.62 21.80 -7.14
CA VAL A 221 16.59 21.67 -8.18
C VAL A 221 16.93 22.51 -9.40
N ARG A 222 17.31 23.77 -9.23
CA ARG A 222 17.76 24.65 -10.34
C ARG A 222 18.93 24.04 -11.11
N GLY A 223 19.93 23.51 -10.40
CA GLY A 223 21.06 22.85 -11.04
C GLY A 223 20.69 21.61 -11.86
N LEU A 224 19.67 20.85 -11.42
CA LEU A 224 19.14 19.74 -12.19
C LEU A 224 18.29 20.19 -13.39
N GLU A 225 17.49 21.24 -13.22
CA GLU A 225 16.71 21.86 -14.31
C GLU A 225 17.63 22.35 -15.44
N ASP A 226 18.69 23.04 -15.10
CA ASP A 226 19.65 23.56 -16.09
C ASP A 226 20.33 22.46 -16.89
N ARG A 227 20.63 21.33 -16.26
CA ARG A 227 21.43 20.27 -16.88
C ARG A 227 20.62 19.16 -17.55
N PHE A 228 19.51 18.79 -16.96
CA PHE A 228 18.80 17.56 -17.35
C PHE A 228 17.33 17.74 -17.70
N TYR A 229 16.65 18.79 -17.18
CA TYR A 229 15.21 18.88 -17.32
C TYR A 229 14.78 19.70 -18.54
N GLY A 230 13.78 19.19 -19.25
CA GLY A 230 13.00 19.94 -20.23
C GLY A 230 11.85 20.64 -19.52
N THR A 231 10.62 20.22 -19.79
CA THR A 231 9.44 20.74 -19.08
C THR A 231 9.30 20.06 -17.73
N VAL A 232 9.10 20.86 -16.68
CA VAL A 232 8.89 20.32 -15.32
C VAL A 232 7.47 20.61 -14.86
N THR A 233 6.75 19.55 -14.49
CA THR A 233 5.44 19.66 -13.85
C THR A 233 5.50 19.13 -12.42
N ARG A 234 4.75 19.75 -11.53
CA ARG A 234 4.68 19.39 -10.12
C ARG A 234 3.22 19.25 -9.72
N TYR A 235 2.89 18.33 -8.82
CA TYR A 235 1.55 18.29 -8.26
C TYR A 235 1.56 18.03 -6.76
N SER A 236 0.54 18.55 -6.07
CA SER A 236 0.25 18.29 -4.67
C SER A 236 -1.22 18.62 -4.37
N GLY A 237 -1.91 17.76 -3.65
CA GLY A 237 -3.26 18.00 -3.13
C GLY A 237 -3.32 19.15 -2.10
N SER A 238 -2.19 19.51 -1.49
CA SER A 238 -2.11 20.59 -0.50
C SER A 238 -1.98 21.96 -1.13
N ALA A 239 -3.02 22.81 -1.03
CA ALA A 239 -2.98 24.22 -1.49
C ALA A 239 -1.85 25.01 -0.82
N PHE A 240 -1.59 24.77 0.46
CA PHE A 240 -0.51 25.42 1.19
C PHE A 240 0.87 25.05 0.63
N LEU A 241 1.07 23.76 0.31
CA LEU A 241 2.34 23.30 -0.26
C LEU A 241 2.53 23.85 -1.69
N ARG A 242 1.49 23.88 -2.51
CA ARG A 242 1.54 24.52 -3.84
C ARG A 242 1.98 25.99 -3.76
N MET A 243 1.44 26.73 -2.80
CA MET A 243 1.84 28.13 -2.56
C MET A 243 3.33 28.24 -2.15
N LYS A 244 3.79 27.39 -1.23
CA LYS A 244 5.20 27.36 -0.78
C LYS A 244 6.16 26.98 -1.90
N LEU A 245 5.84 25.99 -2.71
CA LEU A 245 6.62 25.61 -3.88
C LEU A 245 6.71 26.79 -4.90
N GLY A 246 5.59 27.46 -5.14
CA GLY A 246 5.56 28.67 -5.98
C GLY A 246 6.45 29.80 -5.46
N GLN A 247 6.55 29.98 -4.15
CA GLN A 247 7.45 30.96 -3.52
C GLN A 247 8.92 30.53 -3.61
N ALA A 248 9.22 29.25 -3.36
CA ALA A 248 10.59 28.73 -3.34
C ALA A 248 11.26 28.75 -4.71
N PHE A 249 10.51 28.46 -5.76
CA PHE A 249 11.04 28.40 -7.14
C PHE A 249 10.90 29.72 -7.93
N GLY A 250 10.17 30.72 -7.41
CA GLY A 250 9.93 32.01 -8.04
C GLY A 250 8.82 31.96 -9.11
N ARG A 251 8.11 33.10 -9.31
CA ARG A 251 6.96 33.16 -10.23
C ARG A 251 7.35 32.97 -11.70
N ASP A 252 8.56 33.35 -12.06
CA ASP A 252 9.05 33.31 -13.45
C ASP A 252 9.69 31.93 -13.80
N ALA A 253 10.05 31.12 -12.79
CA ALA A 253 10.66 29.78 -12.96
C ALA A 253 9.70 28.65 -12.70
N THR A 254 8.48 28.91 -12.28
CA THR A 254 7.48 27.90 -11.94
C THR A 254 6.28 27.94 -12.81
N PRO A 255 6.37 27.45 -13.92
CA PRO A 255 5.16 27.02 -14.55
C PRO A 255 4.75 25.67 -13.96
N HIS A 256 3.46 25.44 -13.82
CA HIS A 256 2.90 24.09 -13.82
C HIS A 256 3.00 23.34 -12.49
N ILE A 257 2.43 23.97 -11.42
CA ILE A 257 2.10 23.27 -10.18
C ILE A 257 0.61 22.95 -10.18
N PHE A 258 0.28 21.67 -10.26
CA PHE A 258 -1.08 21.16 -10.40
C PHE A 258 -1.61 20.58 -9.08
N GLU A 259 -2.93 20.35 -9.04
CA GLU A 259 -3.56 19.70 -7.90
C GLU A 259 -3.47 18.18 -8.00
N THR A 260 -3.54 17.64 -9.21
CA THR A 260 -3.54 16.19 -9.46
C THR A 260 -2.48 15.75 -10.45
N ALA A 261 -2.16 14.45 -10.39
CA ALA A 261 -1.24 13.81 -11.34
C ALA A 261 -1.78 13.85 -12.78
N GLU A 262 -3.10 13.74 -12.96
CA GLU A 262 -3.77 13.80 -14.26
C GLU A 262 -3.54 15.13 -14.94
N GLN A 263 -3.78 16.25 -14.22
CA GLN A 263 -3.54 17.60 -14.74
C GLN A 263 -2.08 17.82 -15.16
N ALA A 264 -1.14 17.31 -14.36
CA ALA A 264 0.29 17.39 -14.67
C ALA A 264 0.67 16.60 -15.92
N ARG A 265 0.05 15.44 -16.14
CA ARG A 265 0.26 14.61 -17.34
C ARG A 265 -0.36 15.22 -18.59
N GLU A 266 -1.62 15.65 -18.51
CA GLU A 266 -2.34 16.29 -19.62
C GLU A 266 -1.58 17.51 -20.14
N PHE A 267 -1.04 18.31 -19.23
CA PHE A 267 -0.22 19.45 -19.62
C PHE A 267 1.01 19.04 -20.45
N LEU A 268 1.75 18.00 -20.02
CA LEU A 268 2.92 17.53 -20.78
C LEU A 268 2.53 16.89 -22.13
N GLU A 269 1.37 16.25 -22.21
CA GLU A 269 0.88 15.69 -23.46
C GLU A 269 0.51 16.78 -24.47
N GLN A 270 -0.11 17.87 -24.00
CA GLN A 270 -0.42 19.05 -24.84
C GLN A 270 0.83 19.77 -25.35
N GLN A 271 1.94 19.76 -24.60
CA GLN A 271 3.21 20.36 -25.03
C GLN A 271 4.02 19.47 -25.99
N ALA A 272 3.70 18.17 -26.05
CA ALA A 272 4.38 17.19 -26.91
C ALA A 272 3.74 17.04 -28.30
N GLU A 273 2.58 17.66 -28.55
CA GLU A 273 1.98 17.75 -29.88
C GLU A 273 2.67 18.88 -30.67
N PRO A 274 3.26 18.61 -31.86
CA PRO A 274 3.99 19.58 -32.66
C PRO A 274 3.12 20.64 -33.31
#